data_532fe096a9bd3903d6d837469cbd68aa
#
_entry.id   532fe096a9bd3903d6d837469cbd68aa
#
_cell.length_a   1.000
_cell.length_b   1.000
_cell.length_c   1.000
_cell.angle_alpha   90.00
_cell.angle_beta   90.00
_cell.angle_gamma   90.00
#
_symmetry.space_group_name_H-M   'P 1'
#
loop_
_entity.id
_entity.type
_entity.pdbx_description
1 polymer ?
#
loop_
_entity_poly.entity_id
_entity_poly.type
_entity_poly.pdbx_seq_one_letter_code
_entity_poly.pdbx_strand_id
1 'polypeptide(L)'
;MASILNKGLPGRIAPHPGEFLREMLDEIGVSQTTFHRRTGMSMQRISEIINGKRGITPETAWILGSAFGQTPKYWLNLQATHDLTRTRPARPVARMPEAVKAAG
;
A
#
# COMPACT_ATOMS: atom_id res chain seq x y z
N MET A 1 -15.79 -8.99 -4.35
CA MET A 1 -15.36 -8.88 -3.84
C MET A 1 -14.31 -9.40 -3.32
N ALA A 2 -14.10 -10.20 -3.06
CA ALA A 2 -12.94 -10.84 -2.66
C ALA A 2 -11.78 -10.66 -3.57
N SER A 3 -11.98 -9.95 -4.63
CA SER A 3 -10.94 -9.80 -5.64
C SER A 3 -9.66 -9.19 -5.07
N ILE A 4 -9.76 -8.23 -4.16
CA ILE A 4 -8.56 -7.62 -3.60
C ILE A 4 -7.76 -8.62 -2.79
N LEU A 5 -8.42 -9.43 -1.99
CA LEU A 5 -7.74 -10.46 -1.20
C LEU A 5 -7.09 -11.50 -2.10
N ASN A 6 -7.76 -11.87 -3.17
CA ASN A 6 -7.23 -12.87 -4.09
C ASN A 6 -6.00 -12.38 -4.85
N LYS A 7 -5.89 -11.07 -5.06
CA LYS A 7 -4.75 -10.51 -5.75
C LYS A 7 -3.45 -10.70 -4.98
N GLY A 8 -3.53 -10.96 -3.68
CA GLY A 8 -2.35 -11.20 -2.86
C GLY A 8 -1.95 -12.65 -2.75
N LEU A 9 -2.55 -13.56 -3.49
CA LEU A 9 -2.22 -14.98 -3.43
C LEU A 9 -0.78 -15.23 -3.89
N PRO A 10 -0.19 -16.36 -3.42
CA PRO A 10 1.18 -16.70 -3.81
C PRO A 10 1.38 -16.65 -5.33
N GLY A 11 2.51 -16.11 -5.74
CA GLY A 11 2.84 -15.98 -7.15
C GLY A 11 2.30 -14.75 -7.82
N ARG A 12 1.43 -14.02 -7.18
CA ARG A 12 0.87 -12.79 -7.73
C ARG A 12 1.40 -11.58 -7.01
N ILE A 13 1.49 -10.47 -7.74
CA ILE A 13 1.88 -9.18 -7.16
C ILE A 13 0.61 -8.56 -6.58
N ALA A 14 0.67 -8.21 -5.29
CA ALA A 14 -0.45 -7.53 -4.64
C ALA A 14 -0.64 -6.14 -5.24
N PRO A 15 -1.86 -5.60 -5.24
CA PRO A 15 -2.10 -4.29 -5.84
C PRO A 15 -1.30 -3.20 -5.17
N HIS A 16 -0.91 -2.19 -5.94
CA HIS A 16 -0.29 -1.01 -5.39
C HIS A 16 -1.31 -0.25 -4.55
N PRO A 17 -0.89 0.37 -3.41
CA PRO A 17 -1.84 1.13 -2.58
C PRO A 17 -2.61 2.20 -3.35
N GLY A 18 -2.05 2.71 -4.42
CA GLY A 18 -2.73 3.70 -5.27
C GLY A 18 -4.03 3.20 -5.85
N GLU A 19 -4.14 1.90 -6.11
CA GLU A 19 -5.40 1.33 -6.59
C GLU A 19 -6.48 1.43 -5.52
N PHE A 20 -6.11 1.20 -4.25
CA PHE A 20 -7.04 1.35 -3.14
C PHE A 20 -7.46 2.81 -2.97
N LEU A 21 -6.51 3.73 -3.11
CA LEU A 21 -6.83 5.15 -3.02
C LEU A 21 -7.82 5.56 -4.10
N ARG A 22 -7.57 5.13 -5.34
CA ARG A 22 -8.49 5.43 -6.44
C ARG A 22 -9.88 4.88 -6.16
N GLU A 23 -9.96 3.62 -5.73
CA GLU A 23 -11.25 3.00 -5.46
C GLU A 23 -12.01 3.71 -4.36
N MET A 24 -11.30 4.10 -3.29
CA MET A 24 -11.93 4.81 -2.19
C MET A 24 -12.47 6.16 -2.62
N LEU A 25 -11.69 6.91 -3.39
CA LEU A 25 -12.15 8.21 -3.87
C LEU A 25 -13.35 8.07 -4.80
N ASP A 26 -13.31 7.07 -5.68
CA ASP A 26 -14.43 6.81 -6.58
C ASP A 26 -15.68 6.44 -5.80
N GLU A 27 -15.52 5.59 -4.80
CA GLU A 27 -16.66 5.12 -4.01
C GLU A 27 -17.35 6.24 -3.25
N ILE A 28 -16.59 7.16 -2.67
CA ILE A 28 -17.16 8.27 -1.91
C ILE A 28 -17.43 9.48 -2.78
N GLY A 29 -17.14 9.42 -4.09
CA GLY A 29 -17.45 10.48 -5.02
C GLY A 29 -16.61 11.73 -4.84
N VAL A 30 -15.37 11.58 -4.39
CA VAL A 30 -14.48 12.71 -4.16
C VAL A 30 -13.41 12.75 -5.25
N SER A 31 -13.26 13.91 -5.89
CA SER A 31 -12.25 14.08 -6.94
C SER A 31 -10.86 14.26 -6.32
N GLN A 32 -9.83 14.05 -7.15
CA GLN A 32 -8.47 14.28 -6.71
C GLN A 32 -8.26 15.74 -6.29
N THR A 33 -8.89 16.67 -7.00
CA THR A 33 -8.78 18.10 -6.67
C THR A 33 -9.38 18.38 -5.31
N THR A 34 -10.55 17.83 -5.03
CA THR A 34 -11.17 18.00 -3.72
C THR A 34 -10.32 17.37 -2.62
N PHE A 35 -9.80 16.18 -2.88
CA PHE A 35 -8.94 15.49 -1.91
C PHE A 35 -7.69 16.30 -1.61
N HIS A 36 -7.08 16.86 -2.65
CA HIS A 36 -5.94 17.76 -2.51
C HIS A 36 -6.25 18.93 -1.57
N ARG A 37 -7.39 19.59 -1.82
CA ARG A 37 -7.75 20.75 -1.01
C ARG A 37 -7.99 20.40 0.45
N ARG A 38 -8.60 19.24 0.69
CA ARG A 38 -8.95 18.84 2.06
C ARG A 38 -7.78 18.31 2.86
N THR A 39 -6.83 17.63 2.18
CA THR A 39 -5.72 16.97 2.88
C THR A 39 -4.44 17.78 2.87
N GLY A 40 -4.31 18.73 1.95
CA GLY A 40 -3.06 19.45 1.79
C GLY A 40 -2.01 18.68 0.97
N MET A 41 -2.31 17.47 0.54
CA MET A 41 -1.40 16.74 -0.34
C MET A 41 -1.34 17.41 -1.71
N SER A 42 -0.16 17.46 -2.31
CA SER A 42 -0.04 18.05 -3.63
C SER A 42 -0.75 17.20 -4.67
N MET A 43 -1.25 17.85 -5.73
CA MET A 43 -1.88 17.12 -6.85
C MET A 43 -0.91 16.13 -7.47
N GLN A 44 0.36 16.52 -7.57
CA GLN A 44 1.37 15.65 -8.14
C GLN A 44 1.53 14.37 -7.32
N ARG A 45 1.61 14.52 -5.98
CA ARG A 45 1.77 13.34 -5.11
C ARG A 45 0.57 12.42 -5.22
N ILE A 46 -0.63 12.99 -5.19
CA ILE A 46 -1.86 12.18 -5.32
C ILE A 46 -1.87 11.41 -6.63
N SER A 47 -1.56 12.10 -7.73
CA SER A 47 -1.54 11.48 -9.05
C SER A 47 -0.50 10.38 -9.14
N GLU A 48 0.69 10.62 -8.60
CA GLU A 48 1.76 9.63 -8.65
C GLU A 48 1.42 8.39 -7.84
N ILE A 49 0.78 8.57 -6.69
CA ILE A 49 0.38 7.42 -5.88
C ILE A 49 -0.69 6.61 -6.60
N ILE A 50 -1.71 7.28 -7.14
CA ILE A 50 -2.80 6.61 -7.84
C ILE A 50 -2.28 5.83 -9.05
N ASN A 51 -1.28 6.37 -9.73
CA ASN A 51 -0.73 5.73 -10.92
C ASN A 51 0.40 4.74 -10.60
N GLY A 52 0.65 4.47 -9.33
CA GLY A 52 1.65 3.48 -8.92
C GLY A 52 3.08 3.93 -9.07
N LYS A 53 3.31 5.23 -9.24
CA LYS A 53 4.66 5.77 -9.44
C LYS A 53 5.32 6.21 -8.16
N ARG A 54 4.57 6.26 -7.06
CA ARG A 54 5.09 6.67 -5.76
C ARG A 54 4.46 5.78 -4.70
N GLY A 55 5.28 5.31 -3.75
CA GLY A 55 4.80 4.48 -2.67
C GLY A 55 4.26 5.30 -1.50
N ILE A 56 3.72 4.59 -0.52
CA ILE A 56 3.19 5.18 0.71
C ILE A 56 4.32 5.25 1.73
N THR A 57 4.63 6.47 2.16
CA THR A 57 5.56 6.69 3.27
C THR A 57 4.77 6.84 4.56
N PRO A 58 5.44 6.80 5.74
CA PRO A 58 4.72 7.03 6.99
C PRO A 58 3.95 8.34 7.02
N GLU A 59 4.52 9.41 6.50
CA GLU A 59 3.81 10.69 6.45
C GLU A 59 2.53 10.58 5.65
N THR A 60 2.62 9.99 4.46
CA THR A 60 1.45 9.82 3.61
C THR A 60 0.43 8.90 4.28
N ALA A 61 0.91 7.85 4.96
CA ALA A 61 0.03 6.93 5.67
C ALA A 61 -0.80 7.64 6.74
N TRP A 62 -0.19 8.59 7.47
CA TRP A 62 -0.91 9.38 8.45
C TRP A 62 -2.00 10.22 7.79
N ILE A 63 -1.69 10.84 6.65
CA ILE A 63 -2.66 11.67 5.95
C ILE A 63 -3.82 10.82 5.45
N LEU A 64 -3.51 9.71 4.77
CA LEU A 64 -4.55 8.85 4.21
C LEU A 64 -5.39 8.20 5.30
N GLY A 65 -4.75 7.72 6.35
CA GLY A 65 -5.47 7.13 7.46
C GLY A 65 -6.41 8.11 8.12
N SER A 66 -5.93 9.34 8.35
CA SER A 66 -6.76 10.38 8.94
C SER A 66 -7.94 10.73 8.04
N ALA A 67 -7.70 10.84 6.73
CA ALA A 67 -8.74 11.23 5.80
C ALA A 67 -9.86 10.18 5.70
N PHE A 68 -9.50 8.91 5.79
CA PHE A 68 -10.46 7.82 5.59
C PHE A 68 -10.89 7.13 6.89
N GLY A 69 -10.42 7.63 8.04
CA GLY A 69 -10.79 7.03 9.32
C GLY A 69 -10.15 5.67 9.56
N GLN A 70 -8.93 5.49 9.09
CA GLN A 70 -8.16 4.25 9.24
C GLN A 70 -6.86 4.55 9.97
N THR A 71 -6.18 3.51 10.44
CA THR A 71 -4.86 3.70 11.02
C THR A 71 -3.82 3.89 9.92
N PRO A 72 -2.73 4.61 10.21
CA PRO A 72 -1.63 4.72 9.23
C PRO A 72 -1.07 3.36 8.84
N LYS A 73 -1.07 2.42 9.80
CA LYS A 73 -0.53 1.09 9.56
C LYS A 73 -1.28 0.36 8.44
N TYR A 74 -2.57 0.63 8.30
CA TYR A 74 -3.36 0.05 7.22
C TYR A 74 -2.69 0.32 5.86
N TRP A 75 -2.34 1.58 5.64
CA TRP A 75 -1.74 1.99 4.36
C TRP A 75 -0.31 1.47 4.21
N LEU A 76 0.46 1.47 5.30
CA LEU A 76 1.81 0.92 5.26
C LEU A 76 1.81 -0.58 5.01
N ASN A 77 0.81 -1.30 5.53
CA ASN A 77 0.68 -2.73 5.28
C ASN A 77 0.35 -3.01 3.81
N LEU A 78 -0.49 -2.18 3.19
CA LEU A 78 -0.77 -2.32 1.76
C LEU A 78 0.51 -2.15 0.95
N GLN A 79 1.31 -1.15 1.30
CA GLN A 79 2.58 -0.91 0.62
C GLN A 79 3.54 -2.08 0.83
N ALA A 80 3.67 -2.55 2.06
CA ALA A 80 4.58 -3.65 2.36
C ALA A 80 4.20 -4.90 1.59
N THR A 81 2.91 -5.22 1.54
CA THR A 81 2.45 -6.40 0.82
C THR A 81 2.74 -6.29 -0.67
N HIS A 82 2.49 -5.10 -1.24
CA HIS A 82 2.82 -4.87 -2.65
C HIS A 82 4.31 -5.06 -2.89
N ASP A 83 5.15 -4.44 -2.05
CA ASP A 83 6.58 -4.49 -2.22
C ASP A 83 7.13 -5.92 -2.07
N LEU A 84 6.65 -6.64 -1.06
CA LEU A 84 7.13 -8.00 -0.80
C LEU A 84 6.77 -8.94 -1.95
N THR A 85 5.54 -8.85 -2.46
CA THR A 85 5.14 -9.72 -3.56
C THR A 85 5.83 -9.35 -4.85
N ARG A 86 6.13 -8.07 -5.05
CA ARG A 86 6.78 -7.59 -6.27
C ARG A 86 8.27 -7.94 -6.29
N THR A 87 8.89 -8.04 -5.12
CA THR A 87 10.34 -8.24 -5.02
C THR A 87 10.71 -9.62 -4.50
N ARG A 88 9.79 -10.58 -4.66
CA ARG A 88 10.04 -11.94 -4.21
C ARG A 88 11.32 -12.47 -4.87
N PRO A 89 12.27 -13.02 -4.08
CA PRO A 89 13.54 -13.46 -4.64
C PRO A 89 13.36 -14.67 -5.55
N ALA A 90 14.19 -14.74 -6.60
CA ALA A 90 14.17 -15.89 -7.51
C ALA A 90 14.68 -17.15 -6.82
N ARG A 91 15.56 -16.97 -5.85
CA ARG A 91 16.08 -18.08 -5.06
C ARG A 91 15.76 -17.88 -3.60
N PRO A 92 15.23 -18.89 -2.92
CA PRO A 92 15.02 -18.76 -1.49
C PRO A 92 16.36 -18.66 -0.77
N VAL A 93 16.40 -17.86 0.28
CA VAL A 93 17.58 -17.75 1.13
C VAL A 93 17.46 -18.83 2.21
N ALA A 94 18.49 -19.65 2.32
CA ALA A 94 18.47 -20.72 3.31
C ALA A 94 18.52 -20.13 4.73
N ARG A 95 17.77 -20.76 5.62
CA ARG A 95 17.78 -20.36 7.02
C ARG A 95 19.15 -20.69 7.63
N MET A 96 19.69 -19.75 8.36
CA MET A 96 20.93 -20.01 9.10
C MET A 96 20.64 -20.91 10.29
N PRO A 97 21.40 -22.00 10.49
CA PRO A 97 21.16 -22.91 11.61
C PRO A 97 21.18 -22.20 12.97
N GLU A 98 22.07 -21.22 13.12
CA GLU A 98 22.19 -20.46 14.37
C GLU A 98 20.92 -19.70 14.72
N ALA A 99 20.16 -19.28 13.71
CA ALA A 99 18.93 -18.52 13.93
C ALA A 99 17.83 -19.35 14.57
N VAL A 100 17.87 -20.68 14.38
CA VAL A 100 16.91 -21.57 14.99
C VAL A 100 17.04 -21.55 16.50
N LYS A 101 18.29 -21.57 17.01
CA LYS A 101 18.54 -21.50 18.45
C LYS A 101 18.11 -20.16 19.02
N ALA A 102 18.41 -19.06 18.30
CA ALA A 102 18.08 -17.74 18.76
C ALA A 102 16.57 -17.52 18.81
N ALA A 103 15.84 -18.12 17.86
CA ALA A 103 14.39 -17.96 17.80
C ALA A 103 13.66 -18.87 18.77
N GLY A 104 14.31 -19.95 19.16
CA GLY A 104 13.73 -20.90 20.09
C GLY A 104 13.93 -20.50 21.52
#